data_6b5d29f274381ebd64ead079cc40de70
#
_entry.id   6b5d29f274381ebd64ead079cc40de70
#
_cell.length_a   1.000
_cell.length_b   1.000
_cell.length_c   1.000
_cell.angle_alpha   90.00
_cell.angle_beta   90.00
_cell.angle_gamma   90.00
#
_symmetry.space_group_name_H-M   'P 1'
#
loop_
_entity.id
_entity.type
_entity.pdbx_description
1 polymer ?
#
loop_
_entity_poly.entity_id
_entity_poly.type
_entity_poly.pdbx_seq_one_letter_code
_entity_poly.pdbx_strand_id
1 'polypeptide(L)'
;MNNFNDFEVWFVTGAQLLYGGDAVVAVDAHSNEMVNGLNESGLLPVKIVYKGTVNSAKEVTATFKAANNEDKCIGVITWMHTFSPAKMWIHGLQELRKPLLHFHTQFNKEIPWDTMDMDFMNLNQSAHGDREFGHICTRMRIRRKVVVGHWKDGEAQRKIAVWMRVCAAWADAQDMLIVRFGDQMNNVAVTDGDKVEAEQRMGYHVDYCPVSELMEYHKNIKDADVEALVAIYFSEYDHDASLEDKSTEAYEKVWNAAKAELALRAILKAKGAKGFTTNFDDLGQTDGSYFDQIPGLASQRLMAEGYGFGAEGDWKSAALYRTVWVMNQGLSNGCSFLEDYTLNFKGGQSSILQSHMLEICPLIAASKPRLEVHFLGIGIRKSQTVRLVFTSKVGTGCTATVVDLGNRFRLIVNDVECIEPEPLPKLPVASALWIPMPSFEIGAGAWILAGGTHHSCFSYDLTAEYWEDYAEIAGIEMVHINKDTAISNFKKELRMNEVYYMLNKALLLNFNQYESRCEINH
;
A
#
# COMPACT_ATOMS: atom_id res chain seq x y z
N MET A 1 4.37 -2.22 -15.47
CA MET A 1 3.70 -2.14 -14.16
C MET A 1 2.47 -3.02 -14.24
N ASN A 2 2.21 -3.86 -13.25
CA ASN A 2 1.04 -4.73 -13.25
C ASN A 2 -0.23 -3.88 -13.21
N ASN A 3 -1.11 -4.07 -14.18
CA ASN A 3 -2.44 -3.48 -14.20
C ASN A 3 -3.38 -4.43 -13.41
N PHE A 4 -4.42 -3.93 -12.75
CA PHE A 4 -5.44 -4.78 -12.12
C PHE A 4 -6.03 -5.82 -13.07
N ASN A 5 -6.03 -5.55 -14.39
CA ASN A 5 -6.47 -6.48 -15.42
C ASN A 5 -5.59 -7.73 -15.58
N ASP A 6 -4.36 -7.71 -15.04
CA ASP A 6 -3.45 -8.86 -15.07
C ASP A 6 -3.72 -9.85 -13.94
N PHE A 7 -4.56 -9.47 -12.99
CA PHE A 7 -4.89 -10.23 -11.78
C PHE A 7 -6.28 -10.85 -11.82
N GLU A 8 -6.44 -11.88 -10.98
CA GLU A 8 -7.71 -12.56 -10.73
C GLU A 8 -7.90 -12.74 -9.22
N VAL A 9 -9.17 -12.69 -8.78
CA VAL A 9 -9.58 -13.16 -7.46
C VAL A 9 -10.43 -14.40 -7.66
N TRP A 10 -10.09 -15.48 -6.96
CA TRP A 10 -10.79 -16.74 -7.11
C TRP A 10 -11.98 -16.82 -6.17
N PHE A 11 -13.13 -17.29 -6.68
CA PHE A 11 -14.33 -17.52 -5.91
C PHE A 11 -14.56 -19.03 -5.75
N VAL A 12 -14.65 -19.52 -4.50
CA VAL A 12 -14.79 -20.92 -4.15
C VAL A 12 -16.03 -21.10 -3.28
N THR A 13 -16.96 -21.93 -3.73
CA THR A 13 -18.20 -22.19 -2.99
C THR A 13 -18.13 -23.53 -2.25
N GLY A 14 -18.48 -23.52 -0.96
CA GLY A 14 -18.60 -24.74 -0.17
C GLY A 14 -20.01 -25.33 -0.22
N ALA A 15 -20.08 -26.64 -0.37
CA ALA A 15 -21.32 -27.40 -0.31
C ALA A 15 -21.08 -28.79 0.31
N GLN A 16 -22.11 -29.63 0.36
CA GLN A 16 -22.01 -31.02 0.73
C GLN A 16 -22.93 -31.90 -0.13
N LEU A 17 -22.56 -33.17 -0.27
CA LEU A 17 -23.31 -34.15 -1.06
C LEU A 17 -24.56 -34.70 -0.35
N LEU A 18 -24.75 -34.41 0.93
CA LEU A 18 -25.86 -34.94 1.73
C LEU A 18 -27.25 -34.61 1.15
N TYR A 19 -27.34 -33.44 0.48
CA TYR A 19 -28.62 -32.98 -0.11
C TYR A 19 -28.83 -33.42 -1.56
N GLY A 20 -27.97 -34.32 -2.08
CA GLY A 20 -28.07 -34.90 -3.43
C GLY A 20 -27.28 -34.10 -4.49
N GLY A 21 -27.15 -34.72 -5.66
CA GLY A 21 -26.40 -34.16 -6.78
C GLY A 21 -27.06 -32.92 -7.37
N ASP A 22 -28.38 -32.88 -7.42
CA ASP A 22 -29.16 -31.73 -7.96
C ASP A 22 -28.92 -30.45 -7.14
N ALA A 23 -28.75 -30.58 -5.82
CA ALA A 23 -28.41 -29.44 -4.97
C ALA A 23 -27.03 -28.86 -5.33
N VAL A 24 -26.04 -29.70 -5.63
CA VAL A 24 -24.70 -29.25 -6.04
C VAL A 24 -24.73 -28.52 -7.39
N VAL A 25 -25.54 -29.01 -8.34
CA VAL A 25 -25.76 -28.37 -9.65
C VAL A 25 -26.42 -26.98 -9.46
N ALA A 26 -27.38 -26.87 -8.56
CA ALA A 26 -28.01 -25.58 -8.22
C ALA A 26 -27.00 -24.61 -7.57
N VAL A 27 -26.18 -25.10 -6.65
CA VAL A 27 -25.08 -24.31 -6.03
C VAL A 27 -24.12 -23.76 -7.08
N ASP A 28 -23.71 -24.58 -8.04
CA ASP A 28 -22.85 -24.17 -9.14
C ASP A 28 -23.51 -23.07 -10.01
N ALA A 29 -24.78 -23.24 -10.37
CA ALA A 29 -25.52 -22.27 -11.15
C ALA A 29 -25.64 -20.92 -10.42
N HIS A 30 -26.02 -20.94 -9.14
CA HIS A 30 -26.11 -19.74 -8.29
C HIS A 30 -24.76 -19.05 -8.13
N SER A 31 -23.69 -19.82 -7.93
CA SER A 31 -22.33 -19.26 -7.79
C SER A 31 -21.86 -18.57 -9.07
N ASN A 32 -22.13 -19.17 -10.23
CA ASN A 32 -21.83 -18.56 -11.53
C ASN A 32 -22.63 -17.26 -11.74
N GLU A 33 -23.92 -17.24 -11.40
CA GLU A 33 -24.76 -16.02 -11.49
C GLU A 33 -24.19 -14.93 -10.58
N MET A 34 -23.83 -15.26 -9.33
CA MET A 34 -23.24 -14.31 -8.39
C MET A 34 -21.93 -13.73 -8.92
N VAL A 35 -21.03 -14.58 -9.40
CA VAL A 35 -19.72 -14.14 -9.93
C VAL A 35 -19.91 -13.24 -11.17
N ASN A 36 -20.82 -13.61 -12.07
CA ASN A 36 -21.13 -12.77 -13.23
C ASN A 36 -21.70 -11.42 -12.80
N GLY A 37 -22.68 -11.40 -11.90
CA GLY A 37 -23.29 -10.16 -11.43
C GLY A 37 -22.32 -9.27 -10.63
N LEU A 38 -21.38 -9.87 -9.87
CA LEU A 38 -20.32 -9.13 -9.21
C LEU A 38 -19.37 -8.49 -10.24
N ASN A 39 -18.94 -9.23 -11.26
CA ASN A 39 -18.08 -8.70 -12.32
C ASN A 39 -18.77 -7.61 -13.16
N GLU A 40 -20.07 -7.71 -13.38
CA GLU A 40 -20.88 -6.74 -14.13
C GLU A 40 -21.22 -5.48 -13.34
N SER A 41 -20.98 -5.47 -12.02
CA SER A 41 -21.31 -4.32 -11.15
C SER A 41 -20.56 -3.02 -11.51
N GLY A 42 -19.40 -3.12 -12.16
CA GLY A 42 -18.52 -2.01 -12.47
C GLY A 42 -17.78 -1.42 -11.26
N LEU A 43 -17.96 -2.00 -10.06
CA LEU A 43 -17.31 -1.52 -8.82
C LEU A 43 -16.00 -2.25 -8.49
N LEU A 44 -15.82 -3.47 -9.00
CA LEU A 44 -14.69 -4.32 -8.66
C LEU A 44 -13.49 -4.02 -9.57
N PRO A 45 -12.30 -3.74 -9.00
CA PRO A 45 -11.10 -3.42 -9.79
C PRO A 45 -10.45 -4.65 -10.42
N VAL A 46 -10.69 -5.85 -9.88
CA VAL A 46 -10.10 -7.11 -10.31
C VAL A 46 -11.19 -8.10 -10.67
N LYS A 47 -10.98 -8.87 -11.73
CA LYS A 47 -11.93 -9.90 -12.17
C LYS A 47 -12.03 -11.03 -11.16
N ILE A 48 -13.27 -11.42 -10.83
CA ILE A 48 -13.55 -12.64 -10.08
C ILE A 48 -13.67 -13.83 -11.05
N VAL A 49 -13.01 -14.93 -10.71
CA VAL A 49 -13.06 -16.19 -11.47
C VAL A 49 -13.64 -17.29 -10.57
N TYR A 50 -14.75 -17.87 -10.98
CA TYR A 50 -15.33 -19.02 -10.27
C TYR A 50 -14.47 -20.27 -10.45
N LYS A 51 -14.12 -20.92 -9.35
CA LYS A 51 -13.26 -22.13 -9.33
C LYS A 51 -14.00 -23.41 -8.93
N GLY A 52 -15.32 -23.33 -8.87
CA GLY A 52 -16.18 -24.46 -8.64
C GLY A 52 -16.66 -24.62 -7.19
N THR A 53 -17.55 -25.55 -7.03
CA THR A 53 -18.08 -26.00 -5.74
C THR A 53 -17.21 -27.11 -5.18
N VAL A 54 -16.79 -26.98 -3.92
CA VAL A 54 -16.00 -28.00 -3.21
C VAL A 54 -16.85 -28.72 -2.17
N ASN A 55 -16.77 -30.05 -2.16
CA ASN A 55 -17.56 -30.92 -1.29
C ASN A 55 -16.71 -31.87 -0.47
N SER A 56 -15.39 -31.83 -0.57
CA SER A 56 -14.49 -32.73 0.14
C SER A 56 -13.19 -32.03 0.54
N ALA A 57 -12.53 -32.54 1.57
CA ALA A 57 -11.23 -32.04 2.00
C ALA A 57 -10.16 -32.10 0.89
N LYS A 58 -10.25 -33.11 0.01
CA LYS A 58 -9.34 -33.28 -1.14
C LYS A 58 -9.52 -32.13 -2.15
N GLU A 59 -10.75 -31.80 -2.49
CA GLU A 59 -11.07 -30.72 -3.44
C GLU A 59 -10.67 -29.37 -2.89
N VAL A 60 -11.00 -29.04 -1.62
CA VAL A 60 -10.56 -27.81 -0.96
C VAL A 60 -9.05 -27.67 -1.01
N THR A 61 -8.32 -28.72 -0.61
CA THR A 61 -6.86 -28.71 -0.59
C THR A 61 -6.27 -28.52 -2.00
N ALA A 62 -6.82 -29.22 -3.00
CA ALA A 62 -6.37 -29.11 -4.38
C ALA A 62 -6.60 -27.69 -4.94
N THR A 63 -7.77 -27.10 -4.68
CA THR A 63 -8.12 -25.75 -5.13
C THR A 63 -7.21 -24.69 -4.49
N PHE A 64 -6.94 -24.80 -3.19
CA PHE A 64 -6.08 -23.82 -2.51
C PHE A 64 -4.61 -23.96 -2.88
N LYS A 65 -4.11 -25.18 -3.12
CA LYS A 65 -2.78 -25.39 -3.70
C LYS A 65 -2.67 -24.81 -5.11
N ALA A 66 -3.71 -25.00 -5.93
CA ALA A 66 -3.75 -24.38 -7.26
C ALA A 66 -3.76 -22.84 -7.18
N ALA A 67 -4.50 -22.25 -6.23
CA ALA A 67 -4.49 -20.81 -6.00
C ALA A 67 -3.10 -20.29 -5.61
N ASN A 68 -2.36 -21.00 -4.76
CA ASN A 68 -1.00 -20.63 -4.37
C ASN A 68 -0.03 -20.60 -5.57
N ASN A 69 -0.20 -21.54 -6.51
CA ASN A 69 0.69 -21.72 -7.67
C ASN A 69 0.27 -20.87 -8.89
N GLU A 70 -0.86 -20.19 -8.83
CA GLU A 70 -1.31 -19.31 -9.92
C GLU A 70 -0.88 -17.87 -9.62
N ASP A 71 0.03 -17.33 -10.40
CA ASP A 71 0.58 -15.99 -10.23
C ASP A 71 -0.48 -14.89 -10.39
N LYS A 72 -1.47 -15.11 -11.25
CA LYS A 72 -2.58 -14.16 -11.44
C LYS A 72 -3.55 -14.13 -10.27
N CYS A 73 -3.63 -15.22 -9.50
CA CYS A 73 -4.51 -15.29 -8.34
C CYS A 73 -3.92 -14.47 -7.18
N ILE A 74 -4.55 -13.34 -6.87
CA ILE A 74 -4.09 -12.47 -5.77
C ILE A 74 -4.86 -12.65 -4.47
N GLY A 75 -5.96 -13.41 -4.48
CA GLY A 75 -6.77 -13.67 -3.30
C GLY A 75 -7.90 -14.64 -3.58
N VAL A 76 -8.48 -15.18 -2.51
CA VAL A 76 -9.57 -16.16 -2.58
C VAL A 76 -10.77 -15.65 -1.79
N ILE A 77 -11.94 -15.64 -2.41
CA ILE A 77 -13.24 -15.41 -1.77
C ILE A 77 -13.89 -16.78 -1.53
N THR A 78 -14.34 -17.02 -0.31
CA THR A 78 -15.09 -18.22 0.06
C THR A 78 -16.52 -17.88 0.45
N TRP A 79 -17.47 -18.70 0.04
CA TRP A 79 -18.87 -18.63 0.39
C TRP A 79 -19.46 -20.01 0.63
N MET A 80 -20.25 -20.17 1.70
CA MET A 80 -20.92 -21.41 2.04
C MET A 80 -22.40 -21.32 1.66
N HIS A 81 -22.78 -21.81 0.48
CA HIS A 81 -24.17 -21.72 0.01
C HIS A 81 -25.10 -22.66 0.75
N THR A 82 -24.72 -23.93 0.85
CA THR A 82 -25.37 -24.92 1.71
C THR A 82 -24.57 -25.06 3.02
N PHE A 83 -25.04 -25.90 3.93
CA PHE A 83 -24.17 -26.35 5.02
C PHE A 83 -22.94 -27.05 4.43
N SER A 84 -21.78 -26.49 4.66
CA SER A 84 -20.49 -27.07 4.26
C SER A 84 -19.73 -27.47 5.53
N PRO A 85 -19.46 -28.77 5.73
CA PRO A 85 -18.83 -29.26 6.98
C PRO A 85 -17.46 -28.61 7.19
N ALA A 86 -17.29 -27.88 8.29
CA ALA A 86 -16.08 -27.09 8.54
C ALA A 86 -14.79 -27.91 8.57
N LYS A 87 -14.85 -29.16 9.00
CA LYS A 87 -13.67 -30.04 9.05
C LYS A 87 -13.04 -30.30 7.69
N MET A 88 -13.80 -30.25 6.60
CA MET A 88 -13.23 -30.46 5.26
C MET A 88 -12.31 -29.34 4.80
N TRP A 89 -12.41 -28.15 5.44
CA TRP A 89 -11.61 -26.97 5.10
C TRP A 89 -10.25 -26.95 5.79
N ILE A 90 -10.03 -27.74 6.85
CA ILE A 90 -8.84 -27.65 7.71
C ILE A 90 -7.55 -27.75 6.90
N HIS A 91 -7.37 -28.82 6.12
CA HIS A 91 -6.12 -29.03 5.38
C HIS A 91 -5.90 -27.98 4.29
N GLY A 92 -6.96 -27.59 3.58
CA GLY A 92 -6.84 -26.53 2.57
C GLY A 92 -6.48 -25.18 3.20
N LEU A 93 -7.10 -24.82 4.33
CA LEU A 93 -6.78 -23.58 5.04
C LEU A 93 -5.34 -23.54 5.59
N GLN A 94 -4.76 -24.69 5.95
CA GLN A 94 -3.35 -24.81 6.34
C GLN A 94 -2.39 -24.55 5.16
N GLU A 95 -2.80 -24.91 3.96
CA GLU A 95 -2.00 -24.76 2.75
C GLU A 95 -2.12 -23.35 2.12
N LEU A 96 -3.24 -22.66 2.33
CA LEU A 96 -3.53 -21.39 1.65
C LEU A 96 -2.55 -20.29 2.09
N ARG A 97 -1.86 -19.70 1.09
CA ARG A 97 -0.92 -18.58 1.28
C ARG A 97 -1.43 -17.27 0.67
N LYS A 98 -2.52 -17.30 -0.07
CA LYS A 98 -3.14 -16.13 -0.65
C LYS A 98 -4.07 -15.46 0.38
N PRO A 99 -4.26 -14.15 0.32
CA PRO A 99 -5.28 -13.46 1.11
C PRO A 99 -6.65 -14.12 0.99
N LEU A 100 -7.36 -14.21 2.11
CA LEU A 100 -8.68 -14.85 2.20
C LEU A 100 -9.75 -13.82 2.55
N LEU A 101 -10.86 -13.85 1.80
CA LEU A 101 -12.09 -13.15 2.14
C LEU A 101 -13.21 -14.17 2.37
N HIS A 102 -13.85 -14.11 3.52
CA HIS A 102 -15.07 -14.87 3.85
C HIS A 102 -16.28 -13.99 3.54
N PHE A 103 -16.99 -14.33 2.47
CA PHE A 103 -18.17 -13.58 2.05
C PHE A 103 -19.43 -14.19 2.66
N HIS A 104 -19.96 -13.57 3.72
CA HIS A 104 -21.19 -13.98 4.36
C HIS A 104 -22.39 -13.34 3.66
N THR A 105 -22.95 -14.06 2.71
CA THR A 105 -24.05 -13.61 1.84
C THR A 105 -25.05 -14.75 1.61
N GLN A 106 -26.16 -14.45 0.97
CA GLN A 106 -27.19 -15.38 0.54
C GLN A 106 -27.47 -15.17 -0.95
N PHE A 107 -27.79 -16.22 -1.70
CA PHE A 107 -28.10 -16.09 -3.12
C PHE A 107 -29.38 -15.26 -3.35
N ASN A 108 -30.48 -15.66 -2.70
CA ASN A 108 -31.74 -14.91 -2.73
C ASN A 108 -31.72 -13.74 -1.76
N LYS A 109 -32.34 -12.63 -2.17
CA LYS A 109 -32.39 -11.40 -1.36
C LYS A 109 -33.37 -11.50 -0.20
N GLU A 110 -34.48 -12.19 -0.40
CA GLU A 110 -35.58 -12.28 0.55
C GLU A 110 -35.98 -13.75 0.80
N ILE A 111 -36.51 -14.03 1.97
CA ILE A 111 -37.08 -15.33 2.30
C ILE A 111 -38.45 -15.40 1.60
N PRO A 112 -38.73 -16.43 0.77
CA PRO A 112 -40.01 -16.61 0.12
C PRO A 112 -41.01 -17.21 1.10
N TRP A 113 -41.53 -16.39 2.03
CA TRP A 113 -42.33 -16.80 3.17
C TRP A 113 -43.49 -17.74 2.85
N ASP A 114 -44.15 -17.53 1.71
CA ASP A 114 -45.35 -18.28 1.33
C ASP A 114 -45.03 -19.61 0.63
N THR A 115 -43.82 -19.79 0.12
CA THR A 115 -43.42 -20.95 -0.70
C THR A 115 -42.18 -21.67 -0.21
N MET A 116 -41.58 -21.20 0.88
CA MET A 116 -40.39 -21.82 1.46
C MET A 116 -40.70 -23.24 1.95
N ASP A 117 -39.97 -24.20 1.43
CA ASP A 117 -40.05 -25.62 1.80
C ASP A 117 -38.71 -26.12 2.33
N MET A 118 -38.60 -27.43 2.60
CA MET A 118 -37.40 -28.06 3.12
C MET A 118 -36.26 -28.04 2.09
N ASP A 119 -36.57 -28.16 0.81
CA ASP A 119 -35.55 -28.16 -0.26
C ASP A 119 -34.94 -26.77 -0.41
N PHE A 120 -35.78 -25.73 -0.36
CA PHE A 120 -35.27 -24.34 -0.30
C PHE A 120 -34.38 -24.12 0.92
N MET A 121 -34.80 -24.59 2.11
CA MET A 121 -34.04 -24.43 3.34
C MET A 121 -32.70 -25.19 3.28
N ASN A 122 -32.67 -26.39 2.73
CA ASN A 122 -31.44 -27.18 2.58
C ASN A 122 -30.46 -26.56 1.58
N LEU A 123 -30.96 -25.96 0.50
CA LEU A 123 -30.12 -25.32 -0.49
C LEU A 123 -29.54 -24.01 0.05
N ASN A 124 -30.32 -23.21 0.78
CA ASN A 124 -29.99 -21.84 1.17
C ASN A 124 -29.60 -21.74 2.65
N GLN A 125 -28.49 -22.37 3.02
CA GLN A 125 -27.99 -22.44 4.41
C GLN A 125 -26.71 -21.62 4.65
N SER A 126 -26.52 -20.49 4.00
CA SER A 126 -25.31 -19.67 4.19
C SER A 126 -25.13 -19.23 5.65
N ALA A 127 -26.22 -18.87 6.33
CA ALA A 127 -26.14 -18.51 7.75
C ALA A 127 -25.58 -19.66 8.62
N HIS A 128 -25.89 -20.89 8.31
CA HIS A 128 -25.37 -22.07 9.01
C HIS A 128 -23.93 -22.42 8.56
N GLY A 129 -23.73 -22.59 7.25
CA GLY A 129 -22.44 -22.99 6.69
C GLY A 129 -21.33 -21.99 6.98
N ASP A 130 -21.59 -20.70 6.82
CA ASP A 130 -20.61 -19.65 7.09
C ASP A 130 -20.26 -19.53 8.59
N ARG A 131 -21.20 -19.87 9.50
CA ARG A 131 -20.90 -19.92 10.95
C ARG A 131 -19.92 -21.02 11.29
N GLU A 132 -20.10 -22.20 10.71
CA GLU A 132 -19.17 -23.33 10.86
C GLU A 132 -17.81 -23.03 10.24
N PHE A 133 -17.78 -22.49 9.02
CA PHE A 133 -16.54 -22.06 8.37
C PHE A 133 -15.84 -20.95 9.17
N GLY A 134 -16.58 -19.96 9.63
CA GLY A 134 -16.04 -18.87 10.47
C GLY A 134 -15.47 -19.41 11.78
N HIS A 135 -16.13 -20.41 12.43
CA HIS A 135 -15.64 -21.04 13.63
C HIS A 135 -14.28 -21.73 13.41
N ILE A 136 -14.16 -22.55 12.34
CA ILE A 136 -12.89 -23.24 12.07
C ILE A 136 -11.76 -22.29 11.72
N CYS A 137 -12.02 -21.25 10.92
CA CYS A 137 -11.04 -20.22 10.62
C CYS A 137 -10.52 -19.52 11.89
N THR A 138 -11.44 -19.15 12.81
CA THR A 138 -11.08 -18.51 14.09
C THR A 138 -10.28 -19.47 14.98
N ARG A 139 -10.71 -20.74 15.09
CA ARG A 139 -10.00 -21.77 15.86
C ARG A 139 -8.57 -22.00 15.35
N MET A 140 -8.38 -21.96 14.02
CA MET A 140 -7.08 -22.12 13.36
C MET A 140 -6.28 -20.83 13.29
N ARG A 141 -6.83 -19.68 13.75
CA ARG A 141 -6.21 -18.35 13.66
C ARG A 141 -5.90 -17.92 12.22
N ILE A 142 -6.76 -18.33 11.28
CA ILE A 142 -6.67 -17.92 9.87
C ILE A 142 -7.06 -16.44 9.77
N ARG A 143 -6.14 -15.63 9.29
CA ARG A 143 -6.39 -14.22 9.00
C ARG A 143 -7.27 -14.10 7.76
N ARG A 144 -8.26 -13.23 7.84
CA ARG A 144 -9.20 -13.05 6.73
C ARG A 144 -10.02 -11.78 6.89
N LYS A 145 -10.42 -11.20 5.78
CA LYS A 145 -11.52 -10.23 5.79
C LYS A 145 -12.86 -10.96 5.85
N VAL A 146 -13.80 -10.43 6.61
CA VAL A 146 -15.20 -10.89 6.61
C VAL A 146 -16.05 -9.78 6.04
N VAL A 147 -16.75 -10.06 4.94
CA VAL A 147 -17.73 -9.14 4.36
C VAL A 147 -19.13 -9.73 4.55
N VAL A 148 -20.04 -8.95 5.12
CA VAL A 148 -21.43 -9.32 5.35
C VAL A 148 -22.33 -8.41 4.53
N GLY A 149 -23.27 -9.00 3.80
CA GLY A 149 -24.24 -8.28 2.99
C GLY A 149 -24.69 -9.08 1.77
N HIS A 150 -25.77 -8.66 1.14
CA HIS A 150 -26.22 -9.30 -0.08
C HIS A 150 -25.27 -8.99 -1.24
N TRP A 151 -24.97 -9.98 -2.09
CA TRP A 151 -24.00 -9.82 -3.19
C TRP A 151 -24.34 -8.74 -4.23
N LYS A 152 -25.62 -8.33 -4.34
CA LYS A 152 -26.07 -7.18 -5.14
C LYS A 152 -26.00 -5.84 -4.39
N ASP A 153 -25.59 -5.85 -3.12
CA ASP A 153 -25.49 -4.64 -2.31
C ASP A 153 -24.20 -3.89 -2.63
N GLY A 154 -24.32 -2.61 -3.00
CA GLY A 154 -23.18 -1.76 -3.35
C GLY A 154 -22.17 -1.60 -2.22
N GLU A 155 -22.60 -1.61 -0.94
CA GLU A 155 -21.66 -1.52 0.19
C GLU A 155 -20.86 -2.81 0.38
N ALA A 156 -21.49 -3.98 0.20
CA ALA A 156 -20.76 -5.26 0.22
C ALA A 156 -19.73 -5.32 -0.93
N GLN A 157 -20.15 -4.90 -2.14
CA GLN A 157 -19.26 -4.83 -3.31
C GLN A 157 -18.11 -3.83 -3.09
N ARG A 158 -18.38 -2.65 -2.49
CA ARG A 158 -17.33 -1.67 -2.14
C ARG A 158 -16.29 -2.28 -1.19
N LYS A 159 -16.72 -2.99 -0.14
CA LYS A 159 -15.79 -3.67 0.79
C LYS A 159 -14.94 -4.74 0.12
N ILE A 160 -15.53 -5.48 -0.82
CA ILE A 160 -14.79 -6.45 -1.65
C ILE A 160 -13.77 -5.70 -2.52
N ALA A 161 -14.15 -4.57 -3.15
CA ALA A 161 -13.27 -3.77 -3.99
C ALA A 161 -12.07 -3.20 -3.21
N VAL A 162 -12.29 -2.72 -1.96
CA VAL A 162 -11.21 -2.29 -1.06
C VAL A 162 -10.22 -3.43 -0.84
N TRP A 163 -10.71 -4.60 -0.44
CA TRP A 163 -9.86 -5.76 -0.19
C TRP A 163 -9.11 -6.21 -1.46
N MET A 164 -9.73 -6.17 -2.63
CA MET A 164 -9.06 -6.51 -3.89
C MET A 164 -7.88 -5.59 -4.21
N ARG A 165 -8.01 -4.28 -3.93
CA ARG A 165 -6.92 -3.31 -4.10
C ARG A 165 -5.76 -3.61 -3.15
N VAL A 166 -6.07 -3.98 -1.92
CA VAL A 166 -5.07 -4.41 -0.94
C VAL A 166 -4.39 -5.71 -1.37
N CYS A 167 -5.15 -6.68 -1.88
CA CYS A 167 -4.57 -7.92 -2.43
C CYS A 167 -3.62 -7.65 -3.62
N ALA A 168 -3.97 -6.68 -4.48
CA ALA A 168 -3.10 -6.28 -5.60
C ALA A 168 -1.79 -5.63 -5.10
N ALA A 169 -1.88 -4.76 -4.10
CA ALA A 169 -0.69 -4.18 -3.48
C ALA A 169 0.16 -5.23 -2.74
N TRP A 170 -0.49 -6.19 -2.09
CA TRP A 170 0.19 -7.33 -1.47
C TRP A 170 0.92 -8.19 -2.51
N ALA A 171 0.26 -8.52 -3.62
CA ALA A 171 0.88 -9.28 -4.71
C ALA A 171 2.05 -8.53 -5.36
N ASP A 172 1.91 -7.21 -5.57
CA ASP A 172 2.99 -6.34 -6.07
C ASP A 172 4.20 -6.32 -5.13
N ALA A 173 3.96 -6.36 -3.81
CA ALA A 173 5.01 -6.37 -2.80
C ALA A 173 5.85 -7.67 -2.80
N GLN A 174 5.26 -8.83 -3.16
CA GLN A 174 5.97 -10.11 -3.20
C GLN A 174 7.05 -10.16 -4.30
N ASP A 175 7.03 -9.22 -5.25
CA ASP A 175 8.02 -9.06 -6.33
C ASP A 175 8.53 -7.61 -6.37
N MET A 176 8.61 -6.96 -5.21
CA MET A 176 9.06 -5.57 -5.10
C MET A 176 10.52 -5.51 -4.66
N LEU A 177 11.35 -4.93 -5.52
CA LEU A 177 12.70 -4.52 -5.18
C LEU A 177 12.73 -3.01 -4.93
N ILE A 178 13.22 -2.61 -3.75
CA ILE A 178 13.57 -1.24 -3.40
C ILE A 178 15.09 -1.08 -3.49
N VAL A 179 15.55 -0.20 -4.36
CA VAL A 179 16.98 0.11 -4.51
C VAL A 179 17.35 1.29 -3.63
N ARG A 180 18.32 1.09 -2.75
CA ARG A 180 18.88 2.14 -1.90
C ARG A 180 20.18 2.64 -2.51
N PHE A 181 20.16 3.87 -3.06
CA PHE A 181 21.34 4.53 -3.61
C PHE A 181 22.16 5.16 -2.47
N GLY A 182 23.25 4.53 -2.09
CA GLY A 182 24.00 4.85 -0.88
C GLY A 182 23.41 4.19 0.36
N ASP A 183 23.73 4.73 1.54
CA ASP A 183 23.18 4.26 2.82
C ASP A 183 22.01 5.12 3.29
N GLN A 184 21.44 4.83 4.45
CA GLN A 184 20.57 5.77 5.15
C GLN A 184 21.40 6.93 5.72
N MET A 185 20.79 8.08 5.95
CA MET A 185 21.45 9.19 6.61
C MET A 185 21.90 8.81 8.02
N ASN A 186 23.14 9.07 8.33
CA ASN A 186 23.70 8.82 9.66
C ASN A 186 22.91 9.58 10.74
N ASN A 187 22.66 8.91 11.85
CA ASN A 187 21.94 9.45 13.02
C ASN A 187 20.45 9.78 12.79
N VAL A 188 19.85 9.40 11.67
CA VAL A 188 18.39 9.50 11.42
C VAL A 188 17.75 8.15 11.71
N ALA A 189 17.36 7.91 12.96
CA ALA A 189 16.91 6.61 13.45
C ALA A 189 15.71 6.04 12.71
N VAL A 190 14.82 6.89 12.20
CA VAL A 190 13.59 6.44 11.52
C VAL A 190 13.84 5.83 10.15
N THR A 191 15.01 6.04 9.54
CA THR A 191 15.38 5.46 8.25
C THR A 191 15.97 4.06 8.38
N ASP A 192 16.35 3.66 9.60
CA ASP A 192 16.82 2.32 9.93
C ASP A 192 15.66 1.33 10.10
N GLY A 193 16.00 0.03 10.10
CA GLY A 193 15.05 -1.05 10.35
C GLY A 193 15.57 -2.41 9.90
N ASP A 194 14.86 -3.46 10.34
CA ASP A 194 15.15 -4.85 10.00
C ASP A 194 14.60 -5.20 8.61
N LYS A 195 15.47 -5.21 7.59
CA LYS A 195 15.13 -5.53 6.20
C LYS A 195 14.71 -6.99 6.04
N VAL A 196 15.27 -7.89 6.84
CA VAL A 196 14.92 -9.32 6.78
C VAL A 196 13.52 -9.56 7.33
N GLU A 197 13.18 -8.98 8.48
CA GLU A 197 11.82 -9.07 9.03
C GLU A 197 10.82 -8.36 8.09
N ALA A 198 11.20 -7.25 7.44
CA ALA A 198 10.35 -6.57 6.47
C ALA A 198 10.02 -7.46 5.26
N GLU A 199 11.01 -8.17 4.70
CA GLU A 199 10.81 -9.11 3.61
C GLU A 199 9.91 -10.29 4.04
N GLN A 200 10.14 -10.83 5.24
CA GLN A 200 9.31 -11.91 5.78
C GLN A 200 7.85 -11.50 6.01
N ARG A 201 7.61 -10.27 6.47
CA ARG A 201 6.26 -9.79 6.84
C ARG A 201 5.53 -9.15 5.69
N MET A 202 6.21 -8.40 4.85
CA MET A 202 5.61 -7.55 3.81
C MET A 202 6.01 -7.95 2.39
N GLY A 203 7.01 -8.83 2.23
CA GLY A 203 7.38 -9.47 0.97
C GLY A 203 8.42 -8.71 0.14
N TYR A 204 8.61 -7.41 0.32
CA TYR A 204 9.54 -6.63 -0.50
C TYR A 204 11.00 -6.80 -0.09
N HIS A 205 11.86 -6.76 -1.09
CA HIS A 205 13.32 -6.86 -0.93
C HIS A 205 13.99 -5.48 -1.01
N VAL A 206 15.06 -5.26 -0.24
CA VAL A 206 15.81 -3.99 -0.22
C VAL A 206 17.28 -4.23 -0.55
N ASP A 207 17.72 -3.69 -1.67
CA ASP A 207 19.11 -3.78 -2.14
C ASP A 207 19.87 -2.49 -1.93
N TYR A 208 21.18 -2.64 -1.62
CA TYR A 208 22.14 -1.54 -1.68
C TYR A 208 22.66 -1.37 -3.10
N CYS A 209 22.77 -0.13 -3.54
CA CYS A 209 23.41 0.23 -4.80
C CYS A 209 24.37 1.40 -4.55
N PRO A 210 25.68 1.26 -4.81
CA PRO A 210 26.62 2.37 -4.66
C PRO A 210 26.27 3.48 -5.66
N VAL A 211 26.39 4.72 -5.23
CA VAL A 211 26.14 5.90 -6.09
C VAL A 211 27.02 5.89 -7.35
N SER A 212 28.23 5.33 -7.25
CA SER A 212 29.13 5.17 -8.41
C SER A 212 28.52 4.33 -9.53
N GLU A 213 27.72 3.30 -9.22
CA GLU A 213 27.00 2.51 -10.23
C GLU A 213 25.94 3.35 -10.93
N LEU A 214 25.17 4.14 -10.20
CA LEU A 214 24.21 5.09 -10.79
C LEU A 214 24.91 6.10 -11.70
N MET A 215 26.10 6.57 -11.32
CA MET A 215 26.90 7.51 -12.11
C MET A 215 27.44 6.90 -13.41
N GLU A 216 27.66 5.58 -13.47
CA GLU A 216 28.00 4.92 -14.74
C GLU A 216 26.83 4.96 -15.72
N TYR A 217 25.59 4.79 -15.25
CA TYR A 217 24.40 5.00 -16.10
C TYR A 217 24.31 6.47 -16.55
N HIS A 218 24.53 7.42 -15.67
CA HIS A 218 24.48 8.85 -15.98
C HIS A 218 25.46 9.25 -17.09
N LYS A 219 26.69 8.73 -17.07
CA LYS A 219 27.72 9.00 -18.09
C LYS A 219 27.30 8.50 -19.48
N ASN A 220 26.49 7.45 -19.55
CA ASN A 220 26.09 6.80 -20.80
C ASN A 220 24.77 7.37 -21.39
N ILE A 221 24.11 8.33 -20.74
CA ILE A 221 22.90 8.98 -21.24
C ILE A 221 23.26 9.85 -22.46
N LYS A 222 22.52 9.68 -23.56
CA LYS A 222 22.74 10.43 -24.80
C LYS A 222 22.07 11.80 -24.73
N ASP A 223 22.74 12.81 -25.23
CA ASP A 223 22.22 14.18 -25.27
C ASP A 223 20.88 14.31 -26.00
N ALA A 224 20.66 13.54 -27.07
CA ALA A 224 19.38 13.54 -27.78
C ALA A 224 18.21 13.05 -26.89
N ASP A 225 18.44 12.06 -26.00
CA ASP A 225 17.42 11.58 -25.07
C ASP A 225 17.14 12.63 -23.99
N VAL A 226 18.19 13.36 -23.55
CA VAL A 226 18.04 14.47 -22.60
C VAL A 226 17.23 15.61 -23.22
N GLU A 227 17.53 16.00 -24.46
CA GLU A 227 16.80 17.05 -25.18
C GLU A 227 15.30 16.68 -25.33
N ALA A 228 15.01 15.41 -25.65
CA ALA A 228 13.65 14.91 -25.75
C ALA A 228 12.91 15.00 -24.42
N LEU A 229 13.55 14.65 -23.31
CA LEU A 229 12.93 14.72 -21.97
C LEU A 229 12.74 16.18 -21.51
N VAL A 230 13.68 17.07 -21.78
CA VAL A 230 13.53 18.50 -21.50
C VAL A 230 12.33 19.09 -22.24
N ALA A 231 12.12 18.71 -23.51
CA ALA A 231 10.94 19.12 -24.27
C ALA A 231 9.63 18.62 -23.64
N ILE A 232 9.64 17.41 -23.08
CA ILE A 232 8.50 16.86 -22.31
C ILE A 232 8.23 17.72 -21.08
N TYR A 233 9.25 18.09 -20.30
CA TYR A 233 9.07 18.94 -19.12
C TYR A 233 8.36 20.27 -19.46
N PHE A 234 8.83 20.96 -20.50
CA PHE A 234 8.24 22.23 -20.93
C PHE A 234 6.82 22.09 -21.48
N SER A 235 6.46 20.92 -22.03
CA SER A 235 5.10 20.66 -22.47
C SER A 235 4.14 20.31 -21.32
N GLU A 236 4.64 19.58 -20.33
CA GLU A 236 3.83 19.07 -19.22
C GLU A 236 3.61 20.09 -18.09
N TYR A 237 4.59 20.97 -17.83
CA TYR A 237 4.58 21.87 -16.68
C TYR A 237 4.54 23.33 -17.10
N ASP A 238 3.91 24.16 -16.27
CA ASP A 238 4.05 25.61 -16.41
C ASP A 238 5.48 26.01 -16.00
N HIS A 239 6.06 26.98 -16.69
CA HIS A 239 7.42 27.45 -16.42
C HIS A 239 7.62 28.88 -16.91
N ASP A 240 8.70 29.52 -16.48
CA ASP A 240 9.12 30.80 -17.04
C ASP A 240 9.81 30.57 -18.38
N ALA A 241 9.48 31.40 -19.40
CA ALA A 241 10.06 31.25 -20.73
C ALA A 241 11.60 31.41 -20.75
N SER A 242 12.19 32.03 -19.76
CA SER A 242 13.65 32.11 -19.59
C SER A 242 14.32 30.76 -19.36
N LEU A 243 13.58 29.77 -18.90
CA LEU A 243 14.10 28.39 -18.74
C LEU A 243 14.34 27.67 -20.07
N GLU A 244 13.77 28.18 -21.18
CA GLU A 244 14.00 27.61 -22.51
C GLU A 244 15.27 28.18 -23.20
N ASP A 245 15.88 29.24 -22.65
CA ASP A 245 17.09 29.82 -23.18
C ASP A 245 18.33 28.97 -22.89
N LYS A 246 18.76 28.23 -23.90
CA LYS A 246 19.90 27.29 -23.85
C LYS A 246 21.25 27.94 -23.42
N SER A 247 21.33 29.25 -23.41
CA SER A 247 22.55 29.99 -23.02
C SER A 247 22.64 30.24 -21.50
N THR A 248 21.59 29.95 -20.75
CA THR A 248 21.48 30.24 -19.32
C THR A 248 21.89 29.09 -18.41
N GLU A 249 22.40 29.43 -17.23
CA GLU A 249 22.65 28.43 -16.17
C GLU A 249 21.36 27.68 -15.77
N ALA A 250 20.22 28.38 -15.77
CA ALA A 250 18.93 27.78 -15.42
C ALA A 250 18.54 26.65 -16.39
N TYR A 251 18.73 26.85 -17.71
CA TYR A 251 18.53 25.78 -18.69
C TYR A 251 19.50 24.62 -18.45
N GLU A 252 20.78 24.90 -18.16
CA GLU A 252 21.76 23.85 -17.85
C GLU A 252 21.31 23.00 -16.65
N LYS A 253 20.70 23.61 -15.62
CA LYS A 253 20.13 22.86 -14.48
C LYS A 253 18.96 21.99 -14.89
N VAL A 254 18.07 22.45 -15.78
CA VAL A 254 16.97 21.63 -16.32
C VAL A 254 17.52 20.44 -17.13
N TRP A 255 18.55 20.69 -17.95
CA TRP A 255 19.23 19.65 -18.71
C TRP A 255 19.84 18.58 -17.80
N ASN A 256 20.57 18.99 -16.76
CA ASN A 256 21.20 18.09 -15.80
C ASN A 256 20.17 17.30 -14.98
N ALA A 257 19.03 17.91 -14.63
CA ALA A 257 17.92 17.21 -13.98
C ALA A 257 17.33 16.11 -14.88
N ALA A 258 17.14 16.41 -16.17
CA ALA A 258 16.64 15.43 -17.14
C ALA A 258 17.63 14.26 -17.33
N LYS A 259 18.93 14.57 -17.40
CA LYS A 259 19.98 13.55 -17.48
C LYS A 259 20.00 12.64 -16.25
N ALA A 260 19.84 13.21 -15.05
CA ALA A 260 19.73 12.45 -13.79
C ALA A 260 18.48 11.56 -13.76
N GLU A 261 17.32 12.05 -14.23
CA GLU A 261 16.10 11.26 -14.33
C GLU A 261 16.27 10.05 -15.28
N LEU A 262 16.88 10.26 -16.45
CA LEU A 262 17.14 9.18 -17.39
C LEU A 262 18.08 8.11 -16.82
N ALA A 263 19.09 8.51 -16.07
CA ALA A 263 19.99 7.59 -15.39
C ALA A 263 19.27 6.75 -14.33
N LEU A 264 18.44 7.38 -13.49
CA LEU A 264 17.60 6.69 -12.52
C LEU A 264 16.66 5.71 -13.20
N ARG A 265 15.96 6.12 -14.25
CA ARG A 265 15.08 5.25 -15.03
C ARG A 265 15.82 4.04 -15.61
N ALA A 266 17.01 4.25 -16.15
CA ALA A 266 17.80 3.19 -16.77
C ALA A 266 18.24 2.14 -15.75
N ILE A 267 18.79 2.55 -14.60
CA ILE A 267 19.23 1.61 -13.58
C ILE A 267 18.06 0.91 -12.86
N LEU A 268 16.97 1.62 -12.54
CA LEU A 268 15.78 1.01 -11.94
C LEU A 268 15.17 -0.04 -12.86
N LYS A 269 15.07 0.25 -14.17
CA LYS A 269 14.61 -0.71 -15.17
C LYS A 269 15.55 -1.91 -15.28
N ALA A 270 16.86 -1.70 -15.31
CA ALA A 270 17.85 -2.77 -15.41
C ALA A 270 17.82 -3.71 -14.21
N LYS A 271 17.56 -3.19 -13.01
CA LYS A 271 17.43 -3.97 -11.77
C LYS A 271 16.02 -4.57 -11.57
N GLY A 272 15.04 -4.18 -12.38
CA GLY A 272 13.63 -4.57 -12.16
C GLY A 272 13.03 -3.93 -10.90
N ALA A 273 13.59 -2.81 -10.45
CA ALA A 273 13.16 -2.15 -9.21
C ALA A 273 11.79 -1.46 -9.36
N LYS A 274 10.99 -1.53 -8.31
CA LYS A 274 9.69 -0.85 -8.21
C LYS A 274 9.72 0.39 -7.31
N GLY A 275 10.86 0.65 -6.65
CA GLY A 275 11.07 1.83 -5.84
C GLY A 275 12.54 2.06 -5.52
N PHE A 276 12.82 3.22 -4.96
CA PHE A 276 14.18 3.62 -4.62
C PHE A 276 14.20 4.64 -3.48
N THR A 277 15.37 4.81 -2.90
CA THR A 277 15.65 5.87 -1.94
C THR A 277 17.03 6.44 -2.17
N THR A 278 17.20 7.70 -1.82
CA THR A 278 18.44 8.46 -1.89
C THR A 278 18.69 9.16 -0.57
N ASN A 279 19.92 9.59 -0.31
CA ASN A 279 20.21 10.47 0.81
C ASN A 279 21.12 11.64 0.41
N PHE A 280 21.05 12.72 1.17
CA PHE A 280 21.79 13.94 0.88
C PHE A 280 23.30 13.78 1.12
N ASP A 281 23.71 12.97 2.09
CA ASP A 281 25.12 12.77 2.44
C ASP A 281 25.86 12.06 1.30
N ASP A 282 25.27 10.99 0.75
CA ASP A 282 25.91 10.21 -0.31
C ASP A 282 25.83 10.87 -1.69
N LEU A 283 24.72 11.56 -2.00
CA LEU A 283 24.57 12.30 -3.26
C LEU A 283 25.21 13.67 -3.24
N GLY A 284 25.52 14.21 -2.07
CA GLY A 284 26.05 15.56 -1.87
C GLY A 284 27.56 15.71 -1.96
N GLN A 285 28.32 14.66 -2.28
CA GLN A 285 29.79 14.68 -2.31
C GLN A 285 30.34 15.61 -3.42
N THR A 286 31.52 16.18 -3.23
CA THR A 286 32.04 17.27 -4.07
C THR A 286 33.18 16.87 -5.01
N ASP A 287 33.51 15.60 -5.12
CA ASP A 287 34.65 15.09 -5.91
C ASP A 287 34.39 14.98 -7.42
N GLY A 288 33.23 15.42 -7.89
CA GLY A 288 32.83 15.35 -9.31
C GLY A 288 32.29 14.01 -9.78
N SER A 289 32.21 13.02 -8.89
CA SER A 289 31.66 11.68 -9.20
C SER A 289 30.13 11.59 -8.96
N TYR A 290 29.47 12.69 -8.68
CA TYR A 290 28.06 12.77 -8.28
C TYR A 290 27.25 13.70 -9.19
N PHE A 291 25.92 13.65 -9.03
CA PHE A 291 25.04 14.57 -9.75
C PHE A 291 25.34 16.04 -9.41
N ASP A 292 25.17 16.90 -10.40
CA ASP A 292 25.29 18.35 -10.23
C ASP A 292 24.28 18.93 -9.22
N GLN A 293 23.15 18.25 -9.06
CA GLN A 293 22.08 18.61 -8.15
C GLN A 293 21.40 17.35 -7.59
N ILE A 294 20.72 17.47 -6.46
CA ILE A 294 19.87 16.41 -5.92
C ILE A 294 18.71 16.14 -6.92
N PRO A 295 18.42 14.88 -7.27
CA PRO A 295 17.46 14.53 -8.33
C PRO A 295 15.99 14.63 -7.90
N GLY A 296 15.59 15.79 -7.34
CA GLY A 296 14.25 16.02 -6.80
C GLY A 296 13.16 15.94 -7.85
N LEU A 297 13.32 16.60 -9.00
CA LEU A 297 12.38 16.52 -10.12
C LEU A 297 12.19 15.07 -10.60
N ALA A 298 13.28 14.32 -10.69
CA ALA A 298 13.22 12.91 -11.06
C ALA A 298 12.39 12.10 -10.07
N SER A 299 12.59 12.31 -8.76
CA SER A 299 11.81 11.63 -7.70
C SER A 299 10.33 11.99 -7.77
N GLN A 300 9.98 13.26 -7.99
CA GLN A 300 8.58 13.71 -8.15
C GLN A 300 7.89 13.01 -9.33
N ARG A 301 8.56 12.95 -10.48
CA ARG A 301 8.01 12.35 -11.70
C ARG A 301 7.93 10.82 -11.62
N LEU A 302 8.95 10.17 -11.09
CA LEU A 302 8.96 8.71 -10.88
C LEU A 302 7.88 8.27 -9.89
N MET A 303 7.63 9.04 -8.82
CA MET A 303 6.51 8.78 -7.92
C MET A 303 5.15 8.87 -8.64
N ALA A 304 4.95 9.86 -9.49
CA ALA A 304 3.71 9.99 -10.25
C ALA A 304 3.44 8.80 -11.17
N GLU A 305 4.51 8.15 -11.65
CA GLU A 305 4.45 6.94 -12.47
C GLU A 305 4.40 5.64 -11.65
N GLY A 306 4.48 5.75 -10.32
CA GLY A 306 4.31 4.65 -9.39
C GLY A 306 5.59 4.00 -8.87
N TYR A 307 6.75 4.57 -9.10
CA TYR A 307 7.93 4.14 -8.36
C TYR A 307 7.79 4.54 -6.89
N GLY A 308 8.08 3.60 -6.00
CA GLY A 308 8.20 3.88 -4.58
C GLY A 308 9.35 4.87 -4.31
N PHE A 309 9.11 5.86 -3.48
CA PHE A 309 10.16 6.79 -3.03
C PHE A 309 10.06 7.08 -1.53
N GLY A 310 11.21 7.10 -0.88
CA GLY A 310 11.41 7.61 0.46
C GLY A 310 12.74 8.34 0.51
N ALA A 311 12.75 9.49 1.16
CA ALA A 311 13.96 10.30 1.28
C ALA A 311 14.93 9.71 2.33
N GLU A 312 16.16 10.22 2.36
CA GLU A 312 17.13 9.99 3.43
C GLU A 312 17.55 8.53 3.65
N GLY A 313 17.36 7.68 2.65
CA GLY A 313 17.59 6.25 2.77
C GLY A 313 16.39 5.48 3.37
N ASP A 314 15.24 6.10 3.57
CA ASP A 314 14.04 5.47 4.14
C ASP A 314 13.34 4.52 3.15
N TRP A 315 13.88 3.32 3.08
CA TRP A 315 13.35 2.24 2.27
C TRP A 315 11.94 1.78 2.69
N LYS A 316 11.56 1.97 3.99
CA LYS A 316 10.22 1.64 4.48
C LYS A 316 9.17 2.56 3.87
N SER A 317 9.44 3.86 3.86
CA SER A 317 8.59 4.85 3.19
C SER A 317 8.55 4.64 1.68
N ALA A 318 9.66 4.23 1.05
CA ALA A 318 9.67 3.90 -0.37
C ALA A 318 8.74 2.72 -0.69
N ALA A 319 8.81 1.63 0.06
CA ALA A 319 7.94 0.47 -0.10
C ALA A 319 6.48 0.81 0.21
N LEU A 320 6.23 1.60 1.27
CA LEU A 320 4.90 2.04 1.66
C LEU A 320 4.26 2.94 0.59
N TYR A 321 5.02 3.89 0.01
CA TYR A 321 4.51 4.73 -1.07
C TYR A 321 4.11 3.89 -2.30
N ARG A 322 4.93 2.90 -2.68
CA ARG A 322 4.56 1.97 -3.76
C ARG A 322 3.26 1.24 -3.44
N THR A 323 3.08 0.76 -2.23
CA THR A 323 1.86 0.11 -1.75
C THR A 323 0.65 1.04 -1.86
N VAL A 324 0.78 2.30 -1.40
CA VAL A 324 -0.24 3.35 -1.55
C VAL A 324 -0.60 3.58 -3.00
N TRP A 325 0.41 3.75 -3.86
CA TRP A 325 0.20 4.02 -5.28
C TRP A 325 -0.55 2.87 -5.97
N VAL A 326 -0.20 1.61 -5.67
CA VAL A 326 -0.90 0.45 -6.26
C VAL A 326 -2.36 0.42 -5.80
N MET A 327 -2.63 0.60 -4.51
CA MET A 327 -4.02 0.66 -4.01
C MET A 327 -4.80 1.82 -4.62
N ASN A 328 -4.13 2.92 -4.96
CA ASN A 328 -4.73 4.15 -5.48
C ASN A 328 -4.99 4.12 -7.01
N GLN A 329 -4.52 3.10 -7.73
CA GLN A 329 -4.68 3.03 -9.19
C GLN A 329 -6.15 3.12 -9.61
N GLY A 330 -6.45 4.05 -10.54
CA GLY A 330 -7.80 4.31 -11.02
C GLY A 330 -8.70 5.09 -10.04
N LEU A 331 -8.18 5.52 -8.88
CA LEU A 331 -8.80 6.52 -8.02
C LEU A 331 -8.28 7.91 -8.43
N SER A 332 -9.06 8.97 -8.17
CA SER A 332 -8.89 10.22 -8.92
C SER A 332 -8.17 11.34 -8.17
N ASN A 333 -7.98 11.20 -6.84
CA ASN A 333 -7.54 12.35 -6.05
C ASN A 333 -6.03 12.39 -5.75
N GLY A 334 -5.36 11.23 -5.88
CA GLY A 334 -3.91 11.14 -5.82
C GLY A 334 -3.33 10.84 -4.45
N CYS A 335 -2.03 10.57 -4.46
CA CYS A 335 -1.24 10.21 -3.28
C CYS A 335 0.18 10.79 -3.38
N SER A 336 0.86 10.90 -2.24
CA SER A 336 2.23 11.41 -2.15
C SER A 336 2.99 10.84 -0.96
N PHE A 337 4.32 10.77 -1.07
CA PHE A 337 5.23 10.84 0.05
C PHE A 337 5.23 12.28 0.59
N LEU A 338 5.25 12.46 1.92
CA LEU A 338 5.25 13.75 2.60
C LEU A 338 6.12 13.69 3.87
N GLU A 339 6.54 14.86 4.32
CA GLU A 339 7.28 15.04 5.57
C GLU A 339 6.61 16.11 6.44
N ASP A 340 6.44 15.83 7.73
CA ASP A 340 6.06 16.81 8.74
C ASP A 340 7.15 17.87 8.87
N TYR A 341 6.95 19.07 8.29
CA TYR A 341 8.02 20.05 8.14
C TYR A 341 8.01 21.10 9.26
N THR A 342 6.86 21.72 9.53
CA THR A 342 6.74 22.72 10.61
C THR A 342 5.31 22.87 11.10
N LEU A 343 5.19 23.35 12.33
CA LEU A 343 3.91 23.53 13.00
C LEU A 343 3.42 24.98 12.84
N ASN A 344 2.14 25.14 12.58
CA ASN A 344 1.45 26.42 12.52
C ASN A 344 0.46 26.53 13.68
N PHE A 345 0.67 27.51 14.55
CA PHE A 345 -0.19 27.82 15.70
C PHE A 345 -1.02 29.08 15.54
N LYS A 346 -1.27 29.49 14.30
CA LYS A 346 -2.08 30.68 13.99
C LYS A 346 -3.49 30.53 14.57
N GLY A 347 -3.94 31.54 15.30
CA GLY A 347 -5.11 31.50 16.18
C GLY A 347 -6.34 30.78 15.65
N GLY A 348 -6.82 29.84 16.46
CA GLY A 348 -8.05 29.07 16.24
C GLY A 348 -7.92 27.80 15.40
N GLN A 349 -6.85 27.61 14.63
CA GLN A 349 -6.68 26.44 13.77
C GLN A 349 -5.21 26.06 13.64
N SER A 350 -4.70 25.31 14.62
CA SER A 350 -3.34 24.77 14.55
C SER A 350 -3.25 23.67 13.50
N SER A 351 -2.16 23.65 12.72
CA SER A 351 -1.97 22.74 11.58
C SER A 351 -0.49 22.37 11.40
N ILE A 352 -0.22 21.42 10.53
CA ILE A 352 1.13 20.96 10.18
C ILE A 352 1.37 21.24 8.71
N LEU A 353 2.43 21.99 8.40
CA LEU A 353 2.91 22.15 7.03
C LEU A 353 3.64 20.87 6.64
N GLN A 354 3.20 20.29 5.56
CA GLN A 354 3.76 19.12 4.93
C GLN A 354 4.55 19.54 3.71
N SER A 355 5.77 19.07 3.61
CA SER A 355 6.63 19.31 2.45
C SER A 355 7.68 18.22 2.38
N HIS A 356 8.56 18.30 1.47
CA HIS A 356 9.94 17.83 1.47
C HIS A 356 10.70 18.80 0.59
N MET A 357 12.01 18.87 0.73
CA MET A 357 12.76 19.92 0.04
C MET A 357 12.56 19.94 -1.47
N LEU A 358 12.38 18.75 -2.08
CA LEU A 358 12.27 18.60 -3.53
C LEU A 358 11.20 17.58 -3.95
N GLU A 359 10.88 16.60 -3.10
CA GLU A 359 10.32 15.31 -3.54
C GLU A 359 8.87 15.10 -3.08
N ILE A 360 7.95 15.96 -3.46
CA ILE A 360 6.51 15.74 -3.27
C ILE A 360 5.87 15.36 -4.60
N CYS A 361 5.04 14.31 -4.61
CA CYS A 361 4.41 13.79 -5.80
C CYS A 361 3.37 14.77 -6.38
N PRO A 362 3.43 15.11 -7.68
CA PRO A 362 2.48 16.06 -8.29
C PRO A 362 1.05 15.51 -8.43
N LEU A 363 0.78 14.25 -8.14
CA LEU A 363 -0.59 13.70 -8.17
C LEU A 363 -1.52 14.38 -7.16
N ILE A 364 -1.00 14.98 -6.09
CA ILE A 364 -1.81 15.72 -5.10
C ILE A 364 -1.99 17.20 -5.43
N ALA A 365 -1.40 17.70 -6.51
CA ALA A 365 -1.42 19.13 -6.86
C ALA A 365 -2.86 19.64 -7.09
N ALA A 366 -3.18 20.82 -6.53
CA ALA A 366 -4.46 21.48 -6.72
C ALA A 366 -4.60 22.10 -8.12
N SER A 367 -3.48 22.45 -8.73
CA SER A 367 -3.40 23.04 -10.07
C SER A 367 -2.20 22.47 -10.81
N LYS A 368 -2.04 22.82 -12.09
CA LYS A 368 -0.89 22.40 -12.89
C LYS A 368 0.40 22.81 -12.20
N PRO A 369 1.34 21.88 -11.90
CA PRO A 369 2.59 22.20 -11.25
C PRO A 369 3.47 23.13 -12.11
N ARG A 370 4.27 23.96 -11.45
CA ARG A 370 5.27 24.81 -12.11
C ARG A 370 6.65 24.21 -11.99
N LEU A 371 7.37 24.13 -13.10
CA LEU A 371 8.79 23.78 -13.13
C LEU A 371 9.60 25.04 -12.79
N GLU A 372 10.38 24.96 -11.71
CA GLU A 372 11.17 26.08 -11.22
C GLU A 372 12.59 25.65 -10.89
N VAL A 373 13.54 26.60 -10.96
CA VAL A 373 14.95 26.41 -10.61
C VAL A 373 15.29 27.34 -9.46
N HIS A 374 15.65 26.77 -8.31
CA HIS A 374 15.95 27.53 -7.11
C HIS A 374 17.14 26.96 -6.36
N PHE A 375 17.81 27.86 -5.63
CA PHE A 375 18.92 27.47 -4.78
C PHE A 375 18.45 26.57 -3.63
N LEU A 376 19.14 25.45 -3.46
CA LEU A 376 18.92 24.56 -2.34
C LEU A 376 19.93 24.92 -1.23
N GLY A 377 19.42 25.43 -0.12
CA GLY A 377 20.24 25.96 0.99
C GLY A 377 20.81 24.92 1.95
N ILE A 378 20.59 23.63 1.69
CA ILE A 378 21.01 22.55 2.60
C ILE A 378 22.05 21.62 1.95
N GLY A 379 22.73 20.88 2.80
CA GLY A 379 23.71 19.88 2.41
C GLY A 379 25.10 20.45 2.12
N ILE A 380 26.01 19.57 1.80
CA ILE A 380 27.40 19.88 1.45
C ILE A 380 27.46 20.62 0.12
N ARG A 381 26.54 20.34 -0.78
CA ARG A 381 26.37 20.96 -2.10
C ARG A 381 25.24 21.98 -2.10
N LYS A 382 25.59 23.24 -1.99
CA LYS A 382 24.67 24.34 -2.23
C LYS A 382 24.61 24.61 -3.73
N SER A 383 23.58 24.10 -4.41
CA SER A 383 23.40 24.30 -5.85
C SER A 383 21.98 24.73 -6.19
N GLN A 384 21.79 25.28 -7.37
CA GLN A 384 20.46 25.45 -7.93
C GLN A 384 19.89 24.09 -8.32
N THR A 385 18.65 23.82 -7.92
CA THR A 385 17.96 22.55 -8.18
C THR A 385 16.65 22.78 -8.87
N VAL A 386 16.31 21.86 -9.76
CA VAL A 386 15.04 21.86 -10.49
C VAL A 386 14.00 21.07 -9.71
N ARG A 387 12.80 21.62 -9.60
CA ARG A 387 11.68 21.00 -8.88
C ARG A 387 10.33 21.44 -9.42
N LEU A 388 9.28 20.69 -9.12
CA LEU A 388 7.91 21.09 -9.30
C LEU A 388 7.41 21.78 -8.04
N VAL A 389 6.84 22.97 -8.22
CA VAL A 389 6.27 23.80 -7.16
C VAL A 389 4.76 23.84 -7.34
N PHE A 390 4.03 23.50 -6.27
CA PHE A 390 2.56 23.51 -6.22
C PHE A 390 2.07 23.43 -4.78
N THR A 391 0.79 23.70 -4.57
CA THR A 391 0.08 23.37 -3.33
C THR A 391 -0.85 22.19 -3.55
N SER A 392 -1.10 21.41 -2.50
CA SER A 392 -2.01 20.28 -2.55
C SER A 392 -3.47 20.70 -2.64
N LYS A 393 -4.34 19.79 -3.08
CA LYS A 393 -5.80 19.94 -2.99
C LYS A 393 -6.23 20.07 -1.53
N VAL A 394 -7.37 20.71 -1.29
CA VAL A 394 -8.07 20.67 0.00
C VAL A 394 -9.00 19.46 0.08
N GLY A 395 -9.24 18.94 1.28
CA GLY A 395 -10.14 17.80 1.50
C GLY A 395 -9.63 16.83 2.55
N THR A 396 -10.46 15.86 2.86
CA THR A 396 -10.08 14.79 3.80
C THR A 396 -9.16 13.77 3.12
N GLY A 397 -8.27 13.19 3.90
CA GLY A 397 -7.36 12.14 3.45
C GLY A 397 -6.86 11.31 4.63
N CYS A 398 -5.97 10.41 4.32
CA CYS A 398 -5.36 9.52 5.30
C CYS A 398 -3.85 9.47 5.07
N THR A 399 -3.08 9.65 6.13
CA THR A 399 -1.63 9.48 6.11
C THR A 399 -1.23 8.24 6.89
N ALA A 400 -0.18 7.55 6.44
CA ALA A 400 0.31 6.33 7.05
C ALA A 400 1.85 6.30 7.09
N THR A 401 2.40 5.66 8.11
CA THR A 401 3.83 5.32 8.19
C THR A 401 4.03 3.94 8.79
N VAL A 402 5.11 3.28 8.40
CA VAL A 402 5.54 1.99 8.97
C VAL A 402 6.82 2.20 9.76
N VAL A 403 6.76 1.87 11.05
CA VAL A 403 7.90 1.99 11.96
C VAL A 403 8.35 0.62 12.45
N ASP A 404 9.67 0.46 12.59
CA ASP A 404 10.27 -0.70 13.25
C ASP A 404 10.47 -0.40 14.74
N LEU A 405 9.84 -1.19 15.59
CA LEU A 405 9.95 -1.09 17.05
C LEU A 405 10.97 -2.09 17.63
N GLY A 406 11.81 -2.71 16.80
CA GLY A 406 12.82 -3.69 17.19
C GLY A 406 12.27 -5.10 17.41
N ASN A 407 11.03 -5.26 17.80
CA ASN A 407 10.38 -6.55 17.99
C ASN A 407 9.17 -6.78 17.07
N ARG A 408 8.75 -5.78 16.34
CA ARG A 408 7.64 -5.80 15.39
C ARG A 408 7.61 -4.54 14.52
N PHE A 409 6.95 -4.62 13.39
CA PHE A 409 6.52 -3.45 12.64
C PHE A 409 5.17 -2.95 13.14
N ARG A 410 5.04 -1.62 13.19
CA ARG A 410 3.76 -0.93 13.45
C ARG A 410 3.41 -0.05 12.28
N LEU A 411 2.21 -0.22 11.74
CA LEU A 411 1.56 0.69 10.82
C LEU A 411 0.77 1.71 11.63
N ILE A 412 1.10 2.98 11.48
CA ILE A 412 0.41 4.10 12.12
C ILE A 412 -0.37 4.82 11.03
N VAL A 413 -1.67 4.99 11.25
CA VAL A 413 -2.59 5.62 10.31
C VAL A 413 -3.28 6.78 10.99
N ASN A 414 -3.33 7.95 10.34
CA ASN A 414 -4.06 9.11 10.85
C ASN A 414 -4.95 9.71 9.77
N ASP A 415 -6.23 9.89 10.08
CA ASP A 415 -7.13 10.68 9.26
C ASP A 415 -6.75 12.16 9.38
N VAL A 416 -6.70 12.88 8.27
CA VAL A 416 -6.32 14.29 8.23
C VAL A 416 -7.28 15.10 7.36
N GLU A 417 -7.37 16.40 7.65
CA GLU A 417 -8.07 17.38 6.84
C GLU A 417 -7.05 18.34 6.20
N CYS A 418 -6.84 18.21 4.89
CA CYS A 418 -6.03 19.16 4.14
C CYS A 418 -6.80 20.45 3.94
N ILE A 419 -6.15 21.56 4.30
CA ILE A 419 -6.67 22.92 4.19
C ILE A 419 -5.80 23.75 3.26
N GLU A 420 -6.31 24.89 2.80
CA GLU A 420 -5.58 25.80 1.91
C GLU A 420 -4.36 26.40 2.63
N PRO A 421 -3.13 26.19 2.12
CA PRO A 421 -1.95 26.84 2.67
C PRO A 421 -1.86 28.32 2.27
N GLU A 422 -1.27 29.16 3.12
CA GLU A 422 -0.90 30.51 2.71
C GLU A 422 0.29 30.45 1.71
N PRO A 423 0.41 31.42 0.78
CA PRO A 423 1.53 31.45 -0.16
C PRO A 423 2.89 31.49 0.55
N LEU A 424 3.84 30.74 0.04
CA LEU A 424 5.23 30.67 0.54
C LEU A 424 6.23 31.27 -0.45
N PRO A 425 6.21 32.62 -0.69
CA PRO A 425 6.97 33.26 -1.79
C PRO A 425 8.50 33.14 -1.65
N LYS A 426 8.99 32.78 -0.46
CA LYS A 426 10.44 32.58 -0.19
C LYS A 426 10.81 31.10 0.02
N LEU A 427 9.84 30.21 -0.06
CA LEU A 427 10.05 28.78 0.04
C LEU A 427 9.37 28.08 -1.15
N PRO A 428 9.99 28.12 -2.34
CA PRO A 428 9.42 27.55 -3.56
C PRO A 428 9.56 26.03 -3.57
N VAL A 429 8.69 25.36 -2.84
CA VAL A 429 8.59 23.89 -2.74
C VAL A 429 7.14 23.46 -2.89
N ALA A 430 6.94 22.21 -3.28
CA ALA A 430 5.62 21.59 -3.20
C ALA A 430 5.21 21.43 -1.73
N SER A 431 3.96 21.73 -1.39
CA SER A 431 3.49 21.68 0.00
C SER A 431 2.03 21.30 0.14
N ALA A 432 1.68 20.74 1.30
CA ALA A 432 0.34 20.55 1.80
C ALA A 432 0.24 21.13 3.21
N LEU A 433 -0.96 21.50 3.63
CA LEU A 433 -1.22 21.92 5.00
C LEU A 433 -2.39 21.12 5.53
N TRP A 434 -2.24 20.46 6.68
CA TRP A 434 -3.32 19.68 7.24
C TRP A 434 -3.51 19.79 8.75
N ILE A 435 -4.70 19.43 9.17
CA ILE A 435 -5.06 19.23 10.58
C ILE A 435 -5.23 17.74 10.82
N PRO A 436 -4.41 17.11 11.68
CA PRO A 436 -4.61 15.72 12.06
C PRO A 436 -5.86 15.55 12.93
N MET A 437 -6.63 14.47 12.70
CA MET A 437 -7.82 14.16 13.49
C MET A 437 -7.44 13.57 14.87
N PRO A 438 -8.29 13.76 15.88
CA PRO A 438 -9.55 14.53 15.92
C PRO A 438 -9.33 16.03 16.08
N SER A 439 -8.14 16.43 16.45
CA SER A 439 -7.65 17.82 16.57
C SER A 439 -6.13 17.80 16.48
N PHE A 440 -5.55 18.94 16.15
CA PHE A 440 -4.09 19.08 16.08
C PHE A 440 -3.38 18.52 17.33
N GLU A 441 -3.83 18.89 18.54
CA GLU A 441 -3.21 18.46 19.80
C GLU A 441 -3.27 16.94 19.99
N ILE A 442 -4.44 16.36 19.77
CA ILE A 442 -4.67 14.92 20.00
C ILE A 442 -4.01 14.11 18.88
N GLY A 443 -4.22 14.48 17.62
CA GLY A 443 -3.70 13.73 16.47
C GLY A 443 -2.17 13.73 16.43
N ALA A 444 -1.53 14.90 16.53
CA ALA A 444 -0.07 15.00 16.58
C ALA A 444 0.50 14.33 17.84
N GLY A 445 -0.17 14.49 18.98
CA GLY A 445 0.23 13.83 20.23
C GLY A 445 0.15 12.30 20.14
N ALA A 446 -0.92 11.76 19.56
CA ALA A 446 -1.10 10.32 19.35
C ALA A 446 -0.07 9.76 18.34
N TRP A 447 0.21 10.49 17.25
CA TRP A 447 1.24 10.13 16.28
C TRP A 447 2.61 9.95 16.94
N ILE A 448 3.06 10.93 17.73
CA ILE A 448 4.32 10.87 18.48
C ILE A 448 4.31 9.71 19.48
N LEU A 449 3.21 9.51 20.23
CA LEU A 449 3.10 8.42 21.19
C LEU A 449 3.15 7.03 20.55
N ALA A 450 2.65 6.90 19.33
CA ALA A 450 2.71 5.66 18.56
C ALA A 450 4.12 5.39 17.99
N GLY A 451 5.03 6.35 18.02
CA GLY A 451 6.35 6.29 17.39
C GLY A 451 6.34 6.76 15.94
N GLY A 452 5.32 7.54 15.55
CA GLY A 452 5.20 8.08 14.20
C GLY A 452 6.39 8.95 13.82
N THR A 453 6.82 8.81 12.57
CA THR A 453 7.99 9.47 12.00
C THR A 453 7.61 10.78 11.32
N HIS A 454 8.63 11.57 10.91
CA HIS A 454 8.40 12.74 10.07
C HIS A 454 8.06 12.36 8.62
N HIS A 455 8.46 11.18 8.15
CA HIS A 455 8.05 10.65 6.85
C HIS A 455 6.72 9.93 6.91
N SER A 456 5.86 10.18 5.94
CA SER A 456 4.59 9.51 5.79
C SER A 456 4.17 9.38 4.32
N CYS A 457 3.22 8.50 4.06
CA CYS A 457 2.60 8.32 2.75
C CYS A 457 1.12 8.67 2.85
N PHE A 458 0.69 9.59 2.04
CA PHE A 458 -0.63 10.20 2.08
C PHE A 458 -1.47 9.80 0.87
N SER A 459 -2.79 9.67 1.05
CA SER A 459 -3.77 9.56 -0.02
C SER A 459 -5.07 10.26 0.34
N TYR A 460 -5.70 10.90 -0.65
CA TYR A 460 -7.05 11.42 -0.53
C TYR A 460 -8.14 10.34 -0.65
N ASP A 461 -7.82 9.20 -1.24
CA ASP A 461 -8.81 8.17 -1.61
C ASP A 461 -8.80 6.97 -0.66
N LEU A 462 -7.65 6.66 -0.04
CA LEU A 462 -7.54 5.53 0.87
C LEU A 462 -8.08 5.91 2.25
N THR A 463 -8.79 4.95 2.86
CA THR A 463 -9.32 5.06 4.22
C THR A 463 -8.65 4.03 5.13
N ALA A 464 -8.89 4.12 6.43
CA ALA A 464 -8.36 3.15 7.40
C ALA A 464 -8.72 1.70 7.06
N GLU A 465 -9.86 1.44 6.38
CA GLU A 465 -10.28 0.09 5.98
C GLU A 465 -9.25 -0.60 5.06
N TYR A 466 -8.57 0.14 4.18
CA TYR A 466 -7.48 -0.40 3.36
C TYR A 466 -6.29 -0.85 4.21
N TRP A 467 -5.98 -0.06 5.22
CA TRP A 467 -4.86 -0.32 6.12
C TRP A 467 -5.13 -1.43 7.12
N GLU A 468 -6.38 -1.57 7.59
CA GLU A 468 -6.84 -2.70 8.39
C GLU A 468 -6.67 -4.01 7.62
N ASP A 469 -7.14 -4.05 6.38
CA ASP A 469 -6.97 -5.22 5.51
C ASP A 469 -5.49 -5.52 5.23
N TYR A 470 -4.67 -4.50 4.97
CA TYR A 470 -3.24 -4.66 4.73
C TYR A 470 -2.51 -5.20 5.96
N ALA A 471 -2.75 -4.61 7.12
CA ALA A 471 -2.13 -5.03 8.38
C ALA A 471 -2.54 -6.46 8.77
N GLU A 472 -3.81 -6.84 8.53
CA GLU A 472 -4.29 -8.21 8.76
C GLU A 472 -3.56 -9.21 7.85
N ILE A 473 -3.40 -8.90 6.55
CA ILE A 473 -2.67 -9.76 5.61
C ILE A 473 -1.19 -9.87 5.99
N ALA A 474 -0.53 -8.74 6.24
CA ALA A 474 0.90 -8.68 6.59
C ALA A 474 1.19 -9.24 8.01
N GLY A 475 0.19 -9.27 8.87
CA GLY A 475 0.34 -9.67 10.27
C GLY A 475 1.21 -8.73 11.09
N ILE A 476 1.12 -7.44 10.81
CA ILE A 476 1.78 -6.37 11.54
C ILE A 476 0.81 -5.64 12.46
N GLU A 477 1.33 -4.93 13.45
CA GLU A 477 0.51 -4.08 14.31
C GLU A 477 -0.03 -2.89 13.50
N MET A 478 -1.28 -2.51 13.73
CA MET A 478 -1.85 -1.26 13.24
C MET A 478 -2.44 -0.46 14.40
N VAL A 479 -2.27 0.85 14.35
CA VAL A 479 -2.99 1.81 15.19
C VAL A 479 -3.59 2.90 14.31
N HIS A 480 -4.84 3.27 14.59
CA HIS A 480 -5.59 4.26 13.82
C HIS A 480 -5.95 5.47 14.67
N ILE A 481 -5.44 6.63 14.28
CA ILE A 481 -5.74 7.91 14.87
C ILE A 481 -6.85 8.57 14.05
N ASN A 482 -8.00 8.79 14.66
CA ASN A 482 -9.21 9.26 13.98
C ASN A 482 -10.05 10.19 14.88
N LYS A 483 -11.25 10.54 14.42
CA LYS A 483 -12.18 11.41 15.14
C LYS A 483 -12.56 10.96 16.55
N ASP A 484 -12.45 9.67 16.85
CA ASP A 484 -12.83 9.07 18.11
C ASP A 484 -11.62 8.84 19.05
N THR A 485 -10.41 9.23 18.63
CA THR A 485 -9.18 9.03 19.39
C THR A 485 -9.15 9.90 20.65
N ALA A 486 -8.95 9.24 21.80
CA ALA A 486 -8.69 9.89 23.09
C ALA A 486 -7.35 9.41 23.64
N ILE A 487 -6.44 10.32 23.98
CA ILE A 487 -5.04 10.02 24.38
C ILE A 487 -4.96 8.98 25.51
N SER A 488 -5.86 9.02 26.50
CA SER A 488 -5.85 8.06 27.61
C SER A 488 -6.15 6.63 27.17
N ASN A 489 -7.10 6.44 26.24
CA ASN A 489 -7.45 5.15 25.67
C ASN A 489 -6.37 4.68 24.67
N PHE A 490 -5.87 5.58 23.86
CA PHE A 490 -4.79 5.30 22.92
C PHE A 490 -3.51 4.80 23.62
N LYS A 491 -3.13 5.42 24.74
CA LYS A 491 -2.03 4.92 25.57
C LYS A 491 -2.27 3.52 26.14
N LYS A 492 -3.52 3.16 26.46
CA LYS A 492 -3.86 1.80 26.90
C LYS A 492 -3.75 0.81 25.75
N GLU A 493 -4.25 1.18 24.58
CA GLU A 493 -4.14 0.39 23.36
C GLU A 493 -2.68 0.08 23.02
N LEU A 494 -1.80 1.09 22.99
CA LEU A 494 -0.38 0.90 22.72
C LEU A 494 0.27 -0.09 23.70
N ARG A 495 -0.05 -0.02 25.01
CA ARG A 495 0.46 -0.95 26.02
C ARG A 495 -0.09 -2.37 25.85
N MET A 496 -1.37 -2.50 25.49
CA MET A 496 -1.98 -3.80 25.22
C MET A 496 -1.38 -4.46 23.99
N ASN A 497 -1.16 -3.69 22.94
CA ASN A 497 -0.52 -4.15 21.71
C ASN A 497 0.92 -4.63 21.98
N GLU A 498 1.68 -3.92 22.80
CA GLU A 498 3.03 -4.34 23.18
C GLU A 498 3.02 -5.73 23.83
N VAL A 499 2.15 -5.96 24.79
CA VAL A 499 2.00 -7.28 25.44
C VAL A 499 1.55 -8.34 24.43
N TYR A 500 0.57 -8.04 23.58
CA TYR A 500 0.04 -8.97 22.59
C TYR A 500 1.14 -9.45 21.61
N TYR A 501 1.91 -8.52 21.05
CA TYR A 501 2.95 -8.86 20.07
C TYR A 501 4.17 -9.53 20.70
N MET A 502 4.52 -9.21 21.96
CA MET A 502 5.55 -9.94 22.71
C MET A 502 5.14 -11.41 22.95
N LEU A 503 3.91 -11.65 23.36
CA LEU A 503 3.40 -13.01 23.59
C LEU A 503 3.30 -13.80 22.30
N ASN A 504 2.85 -13.20 21.19
CA ASN A 504 2.78 -13.88 19.90
C ASN A 504 4.16 -14.31 19.40
N LYS A 505 5.18 -13.48 19.52
CA LYS A 505 6.56 -13.84 19.14
C LYS A 505 7.08 -15.01 19.99
N ALA A 506 6.83 -14.98 21.27
CA ALA A 506 7.23 -16.06 22.20
C ALA A 506 6.48 -17.38 21.93
N LEU A 507 5.19 -17.32 21.57
CA LEU A 507 4.39 -18.51 21.24
C LEU A 507 4.83 -19.15 19.92
N LEU A 508 5.13 -18.34 18.90
CA LEU A 508 5.63 -18.84 17.61
C LEU A 508 7.00 -19.53 17.76
N LEU A 509 7.89 -18.99 18.57
CA LEU A 509 9.17 -19.60 18.88
C LEU A 509 9.03 -20.97 19.60
N ASN A 510 8.03 -21.10 20.47
CA ASN A 510 7.75 -22.36 21.16
C ASN A 510 7.13 -23.42 20.23
N PHE A 511 6.27 -23.03 19.27
CA PHE A 511 5.70 -23.98 18.31
C PHE A 511 6.77 -24.57 17.39
N ASN A 512 7.68 -23.77 16.87
CA ASN A 512 8.80 -24.24 16.03
C ASN A 512 9.76 -25.16 16.80
N GLN A 513 9.91 -25.02 18.11
CA GLN A 513 10.70 -25.92 18.94
C GLN A 513 10.00 -27.27 19.22
N TYR A 514 8.67 -27.31 19.22
CA TYR A 514 7.92 -28.56 19.39
C TYR A 514 7.92 -29.42 18.13
N GLU A 515 7.83 -28.82 16.94
CA GLU A 515 7.91 -29.55 15.67
C GLU A 515 9.31 -30.19 15.47
N SER A 516 10.38 -29.46 15.79
CA SER A 516 11.75 -30.00 15.71
C SER A 516 12.06 -31.12 16.73
N ARG A 517 11.28 -31.28 17.79
CA ARG A 517 11.43 -32.38 18.77
C ARG A 517 10.64 -33.62 18.40
N CYS A 518 9.63 -33.50 17.55
CA CYS A 518 8.87 -34.66 17.04
C CYS A 518 9.60 -35.40 15.92
N GLU A 519 10.51 -34.78 15.20
CA GLU A 519 11.28 -35.43 14.12
C GLU A 519 12.50 -36.22 14.60
N ILE A 520 12.87 -36.15 15.89
CA ILE A 520 14.06 -36.87 16.42
C ILE A 520 13.73 -38.25 17.01
N ASN A 521 12.47 -38.68 17.06
CA ASN A 521 12.05 -39.96 17.62
C ASN A 521 11.29 -40.88 16.64
N HIS A 522 11.78 -40.97 15.41
CA HIS A 522 11.38 -42.10 14.52
C HIS A 522 12.60 -42.70 13.84
#